data_d5fe9f112be6760a52c5ebf002f4c156
#
_entry.id   d5fe9f112be6760a52c5ebf002f4c156
#
_cell.length_a   1.000
_cell.length_b   1.000
_cell.length_c   1.000
_cell.angle_alpha   90.00
_cell.angle_beta   90.00
_cell.angle_gamma   90.00
#
_symmetry.space_group_name_H-M   'P 1'
#
loop_
_entity.id
_entity.type
_entity.pdbx_description
1 polymer ?
#
loop_
_entity_poly.entity_id
_entity_poly.type
_entity_poly.pdbx_seq_one_letter_code
_entity_poly.pdbx_strand_id
1 'polypeptide(L)'
;LERFAVDVPPAWSVLAVTFTNKAANEIKERVRSAFGDDSEAADEMWTGTFHSVCMRILRSKGDLLGYERGFGIADTDDQKKLITECMKTLNIDTKSLPVKSVASEISSAKNILHTPADYAETAGRDVRLSKIARIYELYQSRLKASNLLDFDDIIMQTVFLLRDFESVRTNLQNRFRYVCIDEYQDT
;
A
#
# COMPACT_ATOMS: atom_id res chain seq x y z
N LEU A 1 -48.13 11.49 -1.04
CA LEU A 1 -46.87 10.96 -1.55
C LEU A 1 -45.76 11.42 -0.58
N GLU A 2 -45.53 10.64 0.46
CA GLU A 2 -44.37 10.83 1.34
C GLU A 2 -43.11 10.66 0.49
N ARG A 3 -42.36 11.75 0.29
CA ARG A 3 -41.00 11.69 -0.19
C ARG A 3 -40.20 10.99 0.90
N PHE A 4 -39.79 9.75 0.67
CA PHE A 4 -38.72 9.15 1.42
C PHE A 4 -37.52 10.09 1.28
N ALA A 5 -37.19 10.82 2.32
CA ALA A 5 -35.93 11.56 2.39
C ALA A 5 -34.83 10.50 2.32
N VAL A 6 -34.23 10.35 1.15
CA VAL A 6 -33.01 9.56 1.01
C VAL A 6 -31.98 10.33 1.82
N ASP A 7 -31.56 9.76 2.93
CA ASP A 7 -30.52 10.33 3.78
C ASP A 7 -29.21 10.25 2.96
N VAL A 8 -28.89 11.35 2.28
CA VAL A 8 -27.69 11.42 1.44
C VAL A 8 -26.50 11.46 2.37
N PRO A 9 -25.59 10.47 2.30
CA PRO A 9 -24.44 10.45 3.19
C PRO A 9 -23.55 11.68 2.94
N PRO A 10 -23.01 12.32 3.98
CA PRO A 10 -22.08 13.43 3.79
C PRO A 10 -20.84 12.94 3.03
N ALA A 11 -20.42 13.70 2.03
CA ALA A 11 -19.36 13.31 1.09
C ALA A 11 -18.06 12.88 1.79
N TRP A 12 -17.69 13.53 2.90
CA TRP A 12 -16.51 13.17 3.69
C TRP A 12 -16.57 11.76 4.30
N SER A 13 -17.76 11.16 4.39
CA SER A 13 -17.97 9.80 4.92
C SER A 13 -17.87 8.70 3.86
N VAL A 14 -17.62 9.07 2.60
CA VAL A 14 -17.52 8.15 1.47
C VAL A 14 -16.08 7.95 1.07
N LEU A 15 -15.70 6.69 0.91
CA LEU A 15 -14.43 6.23 0.32
C LEU A 15 -14.75 5.46 -0.96
N ALA A 16 -14.26 5.94 -2.10
CA ALA A 16 -14.36 5.24 -3.38
C ALA A 16 -12.96 4.82 -3.87
N VAL A 17 -12.76 3.52 -4.03
CA VAL A 17 -11.46 2.94 -4.38
C VAL A 17 -11.56 2.17 -5.69
N THR A 18 -10.55 2.33 -6.55
CA THR A 18 -10.43 1.63 -7.82
C THR A 18 -8.96 1.24 -8.08
N PHE A 19 -8.70 0.46 -9.14
CA PHE A 19 -7.35 0.04 -9.51
C PHE A 19 -6.59 1.06 -10.34
N THR A 20 -7.27 1.94 -11.10
CA THR A 20 -6.61 2.86 -12.04
C THR A 20 -6.91 4.32 -11.73
N ASN A 21 -5.92 5.18 -11.98
CA ASN A 21 -6.11 6.64 -11.87
C ASN A 21 -7.18 7.16 -12.83
N LYS A 22 -7.33 6.53 -14.01
CA LYS A 22 -8.37 6.89 -14.98
C LYS A 22 -9.76 6.67 -14.38
N ALA A 23 -10.03 5.49 -13.84
CA ALA A 23 -11.31 5.18 -13.20
C ALA A 23 -11.57 6.08 -11.97
N ALA A 24 -10.55 6.34 -11.15
CA ALA A 24 -10.66 7.26 -10.02
C ALA A 24 -11.06 8.68 -10.45
N ASN A 25 -10.46 9.19 -11.53
CA ASN A 25 -10.82 10.50 -12.09
C ASN A 25 -12.24 10.51 -12.68
N GLU A 26 -12.64 9.44 -13.38
CA GLU A 26 -13.99 9.31 -13.92
C GLU A 26 -15.05 9.30 -12.80
N ILE A 27 -14.81 8.60 -11.69
CA ILE A 27 -15.69 8.65 -10.52
C ILE A 27 -15.81 10.07 -9.99
N LYS A 28 -14.67 10.79 -9.83
CA LYS A 28 -14.68 12.18 -9.37
C LYS A 28 -15.50 13.09 -10.28
N GLU A 29 -15.31 13.00 -11.59
CA GLU A 29 -16.05 13.81 -12.57
C GLU A 29 -17.55 13.54 -12.52
N ARG A 30 -17.95 12.26 -12.42
CA ARG A 30 -19.36 11.87 -12.31
C ARG A 30 -19.98 12.40 -11.03
N VAL A 31 -19.27 12.29 -9.90
CA VAL A 31 -19.72 12.80 -8.61
C VAL A 31 -19.87 14.33 -8.67
N ARG A 32 -18.88 15.07 -9.16
CA ARG A 32 -18.96 16.52 -9.34
C ARG A 32 -20.15 16.92 -10.21
N SER A 33 -20.35 16.22 -11.32
CA SER A 33 -21.49 16.48 -12.21
C SER A 33 -22.84 16.22 -11.54
N ALA A 34 -22.92 15.25 -10.65
CA ALA A 34 -24.15 14.92 -9.91
C ALA A 34 -24.45 15.93 -8.78
N PHE A 35 -23.42 16.49 -8.15
CA PHE A 35 -23.57 17.52 -7.11
C PHE A 35 -23.80 18.93 -7.69
N GLY A 36 -23.54 19.18 -8.97
CA GLY A 36 -23.73 20.47 -9.62
C GLY A 36 -22.90 21.59 -8.99
N ASP A 37 -23.57 22.66 -8.53
CA ASP A 37 -22.91 23.83 -7.93
C ASP A 37 -22.24 23.52 -6.57
N ASP A 38 -22.58 22.41 -5.92
CA ASP A 38 -21.98 21.93 -4.66
C ASP A 38 -20.73 21.06 -4.91
N SER A 39 -19.93 21.44 -5.90
CA SER A 39 -18.72 20.67 -6.29
C SER A 39 -17.68 20.56 -5.16
N GLU A 40 -17.66 21.49 -4.20
CA GLU A 40 -16.79 21.43 -3.02
C GLU A 40 -17.08 20.19 -2.16
N ALA A 41 -18.32 19.79 -2.02
CA ALA A 41 -18.70 18.59 -1.29
C ALA A 41 -18.11 17.32 -1.93
N ALA A 42 -18.02 17.29 -3.26
CA ALA A 42 -17.40 16.18 -3.98
C ALA A 42 -15.88 16.04 -3.69
N ASP A 43 -15.20 17.13 -3.38
CA ASP A 43 -13.76 17.12 -3.08
C ASP A 43 -13.47 16.63 -1.65
N GLU A 44 -14.46 16.63 -0.76
CA GLU A 44 -14.35 16.03 0.58
C GLU A 44 -14.35 14.49 0.54
N MET A 45 -14.91 13.90 -0.51
CA MET A 45 -14.91 12.45 -0.70
C MET A 45 -13.50 11.94 -0.98
N TRP A 46 -13.14 10.84 -0.34
CA TRP A 46 -11.90 10.18 -0.69
C TRP A 46 -12.11 9.27 -1.90
N THR A 47 -11.55 9.70 -3.03
CA THR A 47 -11.56 8.91 -4.28
C THR A 47 -10.15 8.73 -4.78
N GLY A 48 -9.78 7.49 -5.10
CA GLY A 48 -8.44 7.20 -5.59
C GLY A 48 -8.20 5.72 -5.85
N THR A 49 -6.97 5.40 -6.23
CA THR A 49 -6.52 4.00 -6.28
C THR A 49 -6.21 3.48 -4.89
N PHE A 50 -6.18 2.15 -4.71
CA PHE A 50 -5.76 1.52 -3.45
C PHE A 50 -4.45 2.13 -2.95
N HIS A 51 -3.43 2.22 -3.81
CA HIS A 51 -2.13 2.79 -3.44
C HIS A 51 -2.23 4.27 -3.02
N SER A 52 -3.02 5.08 -3.70
CA SER A 52 -3.15 6.50 -3.36
C SER A 52 -3.85 6.72 -2.02
N VAL A 53 -4.86 5.91 -1.71
CA VAL A 53 -5.57 5.93 -0.42
C VAL A 53 -4.63 5.43 0.69
N CYS A 54 -3.95 4.30 0.50
CA CYS A 54 -2.96 3.78 1.44
C CYS A 54 -1.84 4.79 1.70
N MET A 55 -1.32 5.41 0.65
CA MET A 55 -0.30 6.46 0.76
C MET A 55 -0.79 7.64 1.61
N ARG A 56 -2.04 8.08 1.42
CA ARG A 56 -2.64 9.17 2.20
C ARG A 56 -2.72 8.81 3.69
N ILE A 57 -3.09 7.57 4.01
CA ILE A 57 -3.12 7.04 5.38
C ILE A 57 -1.71 7.02 5.97
N LEU A 58 -0.73 6.45 5.27
CA LEU A 58 0.65 6.35 5.70
C LEU A 58 1.31 7.73 5.88
N ARG A 59 1.03 8.71 5.00
CA ARG A 59 1.51 10.09 5.16
C ARG A 59 0.99 10.74 6.45
N SER A 60 -0.20 10.35 6.90
CA SER A 60 -0.81 10.88 8.13
C SER A 60 -0.35 10.15 9.40
N LYS A 61 -0.06 8.84 9.32
CA LYS A 61 0.11 7.97 10.49
C LYS A 61 1.32 7.01 10.40
N GLY A 62 2.18 7.16 9.40
CA GLY A 62 3.35 6.31 9.21
C GLY A 62 4.41 6.45 10.32
N ASP A 63 4.35 7.52 11.09
CA ASP A 63 5.17 7.73 12.29
C ASP A 63 4.94 6.62 13.34
N LEU A 64 3.72 6.09 13.44
CA LEU A 64 3.41 4.95 14.31
C LEU A 64 4.15 3.67 13.91
N LEU A 65 4.47 3.53 12.63
CA LEU A 65 5.30 2.44 12.10
C LEU A 65 6.81 2.78 12.12
N GLY A 66 7.18 3.97 12.67
CA GLY A 66 8.55 4.44 12.74
C GLY A 66 9.09 4.96 11.40
N TYR A 67 8.24 5.47 10.51
CA TYR A 67 8.66 6.27 9.35
C TYR A 67 8.66 7.74 9.69
N GLU A 68 9.66 8.48 9.23
CA GLU A 68 9.67 9.93 9.37
C GLU A 68 8.68 10.57 8.39
N ARG A 69 8.20 11.77 8.72
CA ARG A 69 7.36 12.55 7.81
C ARG A 69 8.13 12.82 6.52
N GLY A 70 7.46 12.61 5.39
CA GLY A 70 8.10 12.84 4.10
C GLY A 70 8.90 11.64 3.56
N PHE A 71 8.70 10.41 4.08
CA PHE A 71 9.32 9.21 3.54
C PHE A 71 9.22 9.16 2.01
N GLY A 72 10.25 8.62 1.35
CA GLY A 72 10.32 8.45 -0.11
C GLY A 72 9.70 7.14 -0.57
N ILE A 73 9.52 7.02 -1.88
CA ILE A 73 9.11 5.77 -2.53
C ILE A 73 10.24 5.35 -3.47
N ALA A 74 10.77 4.16 -3.24
CA ALA A 74 11.73 3.52 -4.13
C ALA A 74 11.01 3.01 -5.38
N ASP A 75 11.44 3.45 -6.54
CA ASP A 75 10.93 2.95 -7.81
C ASP A 75 11.54 1.57 -8.15
N THR A 76 11.09 0.98 -9.27
CA THR A 76 11.55 -0.33 -9.70
C THR A 76 13.07 -0.40 -9.94
N ASP A 77 13.70 0.69 -10.37
CA ASP A 77 15.13 0.71 -10.63
C ASP A 77 15.92 0.90 -9.33
N ASP A 78 15.41 1.69 -8.39
CA ASP A 78 15.93 1.81 -7.04
C ASP A 78 15.86 0.47 -6.30
N GLN A 79 14.75 -0.26 -6.41
CA GLN A 79 14.60 -1.61 -5.86
C GLN A 79 15.68 -2.56 -6.38
N LYS A 80 15.87 -2.62 -7.72
CA LYS A 80 16.87 -3.50 -8.35
C LYS A 80 18.28 -3.15 -7.90
N LYS A 81 18.62 -1.86 -7.82
CA LYS A 81 19.92 -1.39 -7.32
C LYS A 81 20.15 -1.84 -5.89
N LEU A 82 19.16 -1.58 -5.02
CA LEU A 82 19.25 -1.91 -3.61
C LEU A 82 19.35 -3.43 -3.38
N ILE A 83 18.56 -4.24 -4.10
CA ILE A 83 18.66 -5.71 -4.07
C ILE A 83 20.07 -6.17 -4.53
N THR A 84 20.61 -5.58 -5.60
CA THR A 84 21.96 -5.90 -6.09
C THR A 84 23.02 -5.58 -5.04
N GLU A 85 22.90 -4.46 -4.35
CA GLU A 85 23.81 -4.09 -3.25
C GLU A 85 23.68 -5.03 -2.04
N CYS A 86 22.45 -5.45 -1.70
CA CYS A 86 22.22 -6.46 -0.67
C CYS A 86 22.88 -7.80 -1.03
N MET A 87 22.73 -8.25 -2.27
CA MET A 87 23.36 -9.48 -2.77
C MET A 87 24.88 -9.40 -2.70
N LYS A 88 25.50 -8.28 -3.09
CA LYS A 88 26.95 -8.06 -2.95
C LYS A 88 27.38 -8.13 -1.49
N THR A 89 26.66 -7.48 -0.58
CA THR A 89 26.96 -7.49 0.87
C THR A 89 26.92 -8.90 1.45
N LEU A 90 25.99 -9.73 0.95
CA LEU A 90 25.80 -11.11 1.39
C LEU A 90 26.69 -12.13 0.64
N ASN A 91 27.52 -11.68 -0.28
CA ASN A 91 28.35 -12.53 -1.15
C ASN A 91 27.52 -13.54 -1.97
N ILE A 92 26.35 -13.10 -2.47
CA ILE A 92 25.46 -13.91 -3.31
C ILE A 92 25.64 -13.50 -4.77
N ASP A 93 26.03 -14.46 -5.61
CA ASP A 93 26.28 -14.21 -7.02
C ASP A 93 24.97 -14.03 -7.81
N THR A 94 24.87 -12.92 -8.54
CA THR A 94 23.73 -12.57 -9.39
C THR A 94 23.55 -13.49 -10.61
N LYS A 95 24.61 -14.23 -11.01
CA LYS A 95 24.50 -15.24 -12.09
C LYS A 95 23.75 -16.48 -11.62
N SER A 96 23.98 -16.89 -10.37
CA SER A 96 23.30 -18.05 -9.78
C SER A 96 21.88 -17.72 -9.28
N LEU A 97 21.63 -16.46 -8.92
CA LEU A 97 20.34 -15.97 -8.44
C LEU A 97 20.05 -14.60 -9.06
N PRO A 98 19.29 -14.54 -10.18
CA PRO A 98 19.02 -13.28 -10.87
C PRO A 98 18.25 -12.28 -10.00
N VAL A 99 18.66 -11.01 -10.04
CA VAL A 99 18.02 -9.89 -9.27
C VAL A 99 16.52 -9.81 -9.52
N LYS A 100 16.07 -10.00 -10.77
CA LYS A 100 14.65 -10.00 -11.12
C LYS A 100 13.88 -11.11 -10.42
N SER A 101 14.47 -12.29 -10.27
CA SER A 101 13.87 -13.41 -9.54
C SER A 101 13.71 -13.08 -8.04
N VAL A 102 14.75 -12.47 -7.44
CA VAL A 102 14.70 -12.04 -6.04
C VAL A 102 13.63 -10.98 -5.84
N ALA A 103 13.58 -9.97 -6.70
CA ALA A 103 12.57 -8.90 -6.63
C ALA A 103 11.14 -9.47 -6.73
N SER A 104 10.91 -10.41 -7.67
CA SER A 104 9.61 -11.08 -7.83
C SER A 104 9.20 -11.89 -6.59
N GLU A 105 10.14 -12.61 -5.98
CA GLU A 105 9.87 -13.38 -4.75
C GLU A 105 9.53 -12.47 -3.57
N ILE A 106 10.28 -11.35 -3.40
CA ILE A 106 10.00 -10.36 -2.36
C ILE A 106 8.63 -9.73 -2.57
N SER A 107 8.30 -9.32 -3.81
CA SER A 107 6.99 -8.78 -4.15
C SER A 107 5.86 -9.78 -3.85
N SER A 108 6.04 -11.05 -4.26
CA SER A 108 5.07 -12.11 -3.96
C SER A 108 4.87 -12.31 -2.46
N ALA A 109 5.95 -12.27 -1.66
CA ALA A 109 5.86 -12.38 -0.21
C ALA A 109 5.09 -11.19 0.40
N LYS A 110 5.38 -9.96 -0.04
CA LYS A 110 4.67 -8.76 0.41
C LYS A 110 3.18 -8.79 0.06
N ASN A 111 2.83 -9.29 -1.13
CA ASN A 111 1.44 -9.40 -1.56
C ASN A 111 0.59 -10.35 -0.69
N ILE A 112 1.21 -11.32 -0.04
CA ILE A 112 0.56 -12.18 0.95
C ILE A 112 0.87 -11.76 2.40
N LEU A 113 1.35 -10.52 2.59
CA LEU A 113 1.67 -9.91 3.87
C LEU A 113 2.75 -10.63 4.68
N HIS A 114 3.62 -11.40 4.03
CA HIS A 114 4.75 -12.05 4.68
C HIS A 114 5.87 -11.04 4.93
N THR A 115 6.21 -10.84 6.19
CA THR A 115 7.42 -10.12 6.60
C THR A 115 8.68 -10.93 6.22
N PRO A 116 9.88 -10.32 6.27
CA PRO A 116 11.12 -11.09 6.10
C PRO A 116 11.23 -12.30 7.05
N ALA A 117 10.71 -12.18 8.29
CA ALA A 117 10.69 -13.27 9.25
C ALA A 117 9.75 -14.40 8.82
N ASP A 118 8.51 -14.08 8.43
CA ASP A 118 7.54 -15.07 7.93
C ASP A 118 8.06 -15.79 6.68
N TYR A 119 8.72 -15.04 5.78
CA TYR A 119 9.33 -15.62 4.60
C TYR A 119 10.50 -16.57 4.95
N ALA A 120 11.32 -16.21 5.93
CA ALA A 120 12.41 -17.06 6.41
C ALA A 120 11.90 -18.37 7.04
N GLU A 121 10.79 -18.34 7.78
CA GLU A 121 10.14 -19.54 8.29
C GLU A 121 9.63 -20.43 7.16
N THR A 122 8.99 -19.84 6.17
CA THR A 122 8.47 -20.55 4.98
C THR A 122 9.61 -21.16 4.14
N ALA A 123 10.75 -20.48 4.04
CA ALA A 123 11.92 -20.96 3.31
C ALA A 123 12.48 -22.28 3.86
N GLY A 124 12.36 -22.51 5.16
CA GLY A 124 12.76 -23.75 5.81
C GLY A 124 14.19 -24.18 5.48
N ARG A 125 14.36 -25.37 4.88
CA ARG A 125 15.69 -25.93 4.49
C ARG A 125 16.06 -25.67 3.01
N ASP A 126 15.23 -24.98 2.27
CA ASP A 126 15.53 -24.65 0.87
C ASP A 126 16.66 -23.62 0.80
N VAL A 127 17.79 -24.00 0.19
CA VAL A 127 18.98 -23.17 0.12
C VAL A 127 18.76 -21.91 -0.72
N ARG A 128 17.96 -21.99 -1.79
CA ARG A 128 17.63 -20.84 -2.65
C ARG A 128 16.74 -19.85 -1.89
N LEU A 129 15.66 -20.34 -1.29
CA LEU A 129 14.72 -19.51 -0.54
C LEU A 129 15.38 -18.90 0.71
N SER A 130 16.24 -19.64 1.39
CA SER A 130 17.03 -19.11 2.54
C SER A 130 17.97 -17.96 2.13
N LYS A 131 18.56 -18.01 0.93
CA LYS A 131 19.34 -16.87 0.40
C LYS A 131 18.43 -15.66 0.14
N ILE A 132 17.24 -15.87 -0.44
CA ILE A 132 16.28 -14.81 -0.70
C ILE A 132 15.77 -14.20 0.61
N ALA A 133 15.49 -15.00 1.62
CA ALA A 133 15.10 -14.55 2.96
C ALA A 133 16.11 -13.56 3.56
N ARG A 134 17.41 -13.90 3.49
CA ARG A 134 18.48 -13.01 3.95
C ARG A 134 18.59 -11.73 3.14
N ILE A 135 18.36 -11.81 1.82
CA ILE A 135 18.33 -10.62 0.96
C ILE A 135 17.12 -9.75 1.32
N TYR A 136 15.96 -10.34 1.52
CA TYR A 136 14.72 -9.64 1.87
C TYR A 136 14.86 -8.90 3.22
N GLU A 137 15.41 -9.57 4.23
CA GLU A 137 15.69 -8.95 5.54
C GLU A 137 16.61 -7.72 5.40
N LEU A 138 17.74 -7.87 4.71
CA LEU A 138 18.68 -6.76 4.51
C LEU A 138 18.07 -5.64 3.64
N TYR A 139 17.33 -5.99 2.60
CA TYR A 139 16.62 -5.07 1.73
C TYR A 139 15.62 -4.20 2.52
N GLN A 140 14.75 -4.85 3.30
CA GLN A 140 13.73 -4.16 4.10
C GLN A 140 14.37 -3.27 5.18
N SER A 141 15.45 -3.75 5.81
CA SER A 141 16.21 -2.97 6.79
C SER A 141 16.82 -1.71 6.15
N ARG A 142 17.40 -1.80 4.96
CA ARG A 142 17.96 -0.65 4.24
C ARG A 142 16.92 0.34 3.76
N LEU A 143 15.78 -0.13 3.23
CA LEU A 143 14.64 0.74 2.90
C LEU A 143 14.23 1.55 4.13
N LYS A 144 14.03 0.86 5.25
CA LYS A 144 13.63 1.50 6.50
C LYS A 144 14.66 2.51 7.00
N ALA A 145 15.95 2.16 6.99
CA ALA A 145 17.04 3.04 7.41
C ALA A 145 17.15 4.31 6.53
N SER A 146 16.76 4.20 5.26
CA SER A 146 16.73 5.33 4.31
C SER A 146 15.39 6.08 4.32
N ASN A 147 14.49 5.74 5.23
CA ASN A 147 13.12 6.28 5.27
C ASN A 147 12.38 6.13 3.93
N LEU A 148 12.49 4.96 3.33
CA LEU A 148 11.87 4.61 2.05
C LEU A 148 10.87 3.46 2.22
N LEU A 149 9.84 3.47 1.39
CA LEU A 149 8.94 2.35 1.10
C LEU A 149 9.10 1.97 -0.37
N ASP A 150 8.96 0.71 -0.71
CA ASP A 150 8.69 0.34 -2.10
C ASP A 150 7.18 0.32 -2.40
N PHE A 151 6.82 -0.01 -3.63
CA PHE A 151 5.43 0.04 -4.07
C PHE A 151 4.54 -0.98 -3.34
N ASP A 152 5.07 -2.19 -3.08
CA ASP A 152 4.34 -3.24 -2.36
C ASP A 152 4.20 -2.89 -0.87
N ASP A 153 5.18 -2.20 -0.29
CA ASP A 153 5.13 -1.73 1.10
C ASP A 153 3.95 -0.78 1.36
N ILE A 154 3.52 -0.01 0.36
CA ILE A 154 2.43 0.96 0.53
C ILE A 154 1.17 0.26 1.04
N ILE A 155 0.80 -0.86 0.43
CA ILE A 155 -0.37 -1.64 0.86
C ILE A 155 -0.05 -2.43 2.12
N MET A 156 1.05 -3.18 2.13
CA MET A 156 1.44 -4.04 3.25
C MET A 156 1.55 -3.26 4.57
N GLN A 157 2.24 -2.12 4.57
CA GLN A 157 2.41 -1.29 5.78
C GLN A 157 1.10 -0.63 6.21
N THR A 158 0.21 -0.29 5.26
CA THR A 158 -1.13 0.19 5.62
C THR A 158 -1.95 -0.90 6.31
N VAL A 159 -1.89 -2.13 5.83
CA VAL A 159 -2.57 -3.26 6.48
C VAL A 159 -2.03 -3.46 7.90
N PHE A 160 -0.72 -3.45 8.09
CA PHE A 160 -0.10 -3.57 9.42
C PHE A 160 -0.50 -2.41 10.34
N LEU A 161 -0.49 -1.17 9.82
CA LEU A 161 -0.95 -0.01 10.56
C LEU A 161 -2.39 -0.18 11.06
N LEU A 162 -3.29 -0.62 10.18
CA LEU A 162 -4.69 -0.81 10.54
C LEU A 162 -4.92 -2.03 11.44
N ARG A 163 -4.11 -3.08 11.32
CA ARG A 163 -4.18 -4.26 12.16
C ARG A 163 -3.70 -3.97 13.58
N ASP A 164 -2.56 -3.29 13.70
CA ASP A 164 -1.83 -3.19 14.96
C ASP A 164 -2.20 -1.93 15.77
N PHE A 165 -2.78 -0.90 15.12
CA PHE A 165 -3.19 0.36 15.77
C PHE A 165 -4.71 0.57 15.72
N GLU A 166 -5.39 0.07 16.74
CA GLU A 166 -6.86 0.15 16.86
C GLU A 166 -7.39 1.58 16.74
N SER A 167 -6.71 2.56 17.33
CA SER A 167 -7.13 3.96 17.28
C SER A 167 -7.17 4.51 15.84
N VAL A 168 -6.21 4.12 14.98
CA VAL A 168 -6.19 4.50 13.56
C VAL A 168 -7.34 3.83 12.82
N ARG A 169 -7.51 2.52 13.02
CA ARG A 169 -8.60 1.73 12.41
C ARG A 169 -9.95 2.31 12.79
N THR A 170 -10.22 2.54 14.07
CA THR A 170 -11.49 3.07 14.57
C THR A 170 -11.77 4.47 14.02
N ASN A 171 -10.76 5.35 13.94
CA ASN A 171 -10.93 6.67 13.35
C ASN A 171 -11.34 6.61 11.88
N LEU A 172 -10.74 5.72 11.10
CA LEU A 172 -11.09 5.54 9.69
C LEU A 172 -12.48 4.89 9.51
N GLN A 173 -12.83 3.91 10.36
CA GLN A 173 -14.17 3.30 10.37
C GLN A 173 -15.27 4.29 10.73
N ASN A 174 -15.00 5.17 11.69
CA ASN A 174 -15.94 6.24 12.07
C ASN A 174 -16.08 7.30 10.97
N ARG A 175 -15.00 7.56 10.24
CA ARG A 175 -15.01 8.48 9.11
C ARG A 175 -15.74 7.87 7.91
N PHE A 176 -15.32 6.70 7.45
CA PHE A 176 -15.82 6.09 6.22
C PHE A 176 -16.95 5.11 6.52
N ARG A 177 -18.18 5.64 6.51
CA ARG A 177 -19.39 4.84 6.67
C ARG A 177 -19.76 4.08 5.41
N TYR A 178 -19.33 4.61 4.26
CA TYR A 178 -19.62 4.04 2.95
C TYR A 178 -18.32 3.81 2.21
N VAL A 179 -18.08 2.57 1.84
CA VAL A 179 -16.90 2.15 1.08
C VAL A 179 -17.38 1.53 -0.23
N CYS A 180 -17.01 2.15 -1.34
CA CYS A 180 -17.30 1.70 -2.68
C CYS A 180 -15.99 1.20 -3.32
N ILE A 181 -15.97 -0.03 -3.77
CA ILE A 181 -14.83 -0.64 -4.46
C ILE A 181 -15.29 -0.99 -5.87
N ASP A 182 -14.63 -0.39 -6.86
CA ASP A 182 -14.82 -0.72 -8.26
C ASP A 182 -13.98 -1.94 -8.62
N GLU A 183 -14.49 -2.80 -9.51
CA GLU A 183 -13.84 -4.06 -9.92
C GLU A 183 -13.51 -4.95 -8.69
N TYR A 184 -14.45 -5.11 -7.78
CA TYR A 184 -14.26 -5.86 -6.52
C TYR A 184 -13.75 -7.29 -6.72
N GLN A 185 -14.09 -7.92 -7.85
CA GLN A 185 -13.63 -9.25 -8.23
C GLN A 185 -12.10 -9.34 -8.43
N ASP A 186 -11.44 -8.20 -8.65
CA ASP A 186 -9.99 -8.11 -8.87
C ASP A 186 -9.21 -7.79 -7.58
N THR A 187 -9.94 -7.79 -6.43
CA THR A 187 -9.38 -7.42 -5.11
C THR A 187 -8.88 -8.63 -4.34
#